data_9a3215967833f3e22f2e953c781117fd
#
_entry.id   9a3215967833f3e22f2e953c781117fd
#
_cell.length_a   1.000
_cell.length_b   1.000
_cell.length_c   1.000
_cell.angle_alpha   90.00
_cell.angle_beta   90.00
_cell.angle_gamma   90.00
#
_symmetry.space_group_name_H-M   'P 1'
#
loop_
_entity.id
_entity.type
_entity.pdbx_description
1 polymer ?
#
loop_
_entity_poly.entity_id
_entity_poly.type
_entity_poly.pdbx_seq_one_letter_code
_entity_poly.pdbx_strand_id
1 'polypeptide(L)'
;DYSKQHFADLYTGRSISLSVLNAQKKTKGRKMFPQAISDFARGTRLEKNSINALLMSSGMLLSKATMDYDYDQTLFGTFTKPYDTLAATRPIVIIDEPHKFKIDNEAYKRLIDRIKPQCVIRFGATFPENNATGKKDYNNLIYNLGSCEAFNENLVKGVATQMISQESLNETRIKLMDIINRPKSCVFRNERTGANHTLLVGESLSVIADEFHGISVEEIGKFEDEGIAKGVGLSNGQVIVKGEQIYAGVYGSTYQSLMMKQAIKNHIEQERENFFKERKIKTLSLFFIDSVASYRGEESEGKLRIEFQDLLMSALEKEISNYAQSNNLIVLEYV
;
A
#
# COMPACT_ATOMS: atom_id res chain seq x y z
N ASP A 1 -10.39 4.78 21.44
CA ASP A 1 -11.06 5.61 22.45
C ASP A 1 -12.38 6.21 21.94
N TYR A 2 -12.42 6.82 20.76
CA TYR A 2 -13.66 7.32 20.16
C TYR A 2 -14.74 6.22 20.03
N SER A 3 -14.40 5.05 19.52
CA SER A 3 -15.34 3.94 19.35
C SER A 3 -15.90 3.44 20.69
N LYS A 4 -15.11 3.44 21.75
CA LYS A 4 -15.57 3.05 23.09
C LYS A 4 -16.56 4.05 23.65
N GLN A 5 -16.28 5.34 23.50
CA GLN A 5 -17.17 6.41 23.95
C GLN A 5 -18.46 6.43 23.15
N HIS A 6 -18.37 6.37 21.84
CA HIS A 6 -19.53 6.32 20.96
C HIS A 6 -20.44 5.12 21.28
N PHE A 7 -19.86 3.95 21.55
CA PHE A 7 -20.63 2.77 21.96
C PHE A 7 -21.30 2.97 23.32
N ALA A 8 -20.61 3.55 24.30
CA ALA A 8 -21.16 3.84 25.61
C ALA A 8 -22.31 4.84 25.55
N ASP A 9 -22.22 5.83 24.67
CA ASP A 9 -23.27 6.84 24.44
C ASP A 9 -24.53 6.22 23.81
N LEU A 10 -24.35 5.26 22.89
CA LEU A 10 -25.48 4.57 22.24
C LEU A 10 -26.10 3.47 23.09
N TYR A 11 -25.31 2.79 23.93
CA TYR A 11 -25.73 1.62 24.70
C TYR A 11 -25.40 1.81 26.18
N THR A 12 -26.21 2.58 26.89
CA THR A 12 -26.04 2.91 28.30
C THR A 12 -25.85 1.65 29.15
N GLY A 13 -24.83 1.63 29.99
CA GLY A 13 -24.51 0.51 30.88
C GLY A 13 -23.81 -0.67 30.22
N ARG A 14 -23.40 -0.55 28.94
CA ARG A 14 -22.60 -1.55 28.23
C ARG A 14 -21.22 -1.01 27.90
N SER A 15 -20.25 -1.91 27.79
CA SER A 15 -18.86 -1.58 27.44
C SER A 15 -18.31 -2.49 26.36
N ILE A 16 -17.25 -2.02 25.68
CA ILE A 16 -16.45 -2.86 24.78
C ILE A 16 -15.05 -3.00 25.38
N SER A 17 -14.62 -4.25 25.54
CA SER A 17 -13.26 -4.61 25.94
C SER A 17 -12.50 -5.18 24.76
N LEU A 18 -11.31 -4.66 24.46
CA LEU A 18 -10.46 -5.10 23.36
C LEU A 18 -9.16 -5.68 23.89
N SER A 19 -8.93 -6.94 23.59
CA SER A 19 -7.67 -7.64 23.82
C SER A 19 -6.92 -7.79 22.50
N VAL A 20 -5.61 -7.55 22.47
CA VAL A 20 -4.77 -7.64 21.25
C VAL A 20 -3.74 -8.75 21.44
N LEU A 21 -3.79 -9.76 20.58
CA LEU A 21 -2.81 -10.85 20.58
C LEU A 21 -1.68 -10.53 19.60
N ASN A 22 -0.53 -10.18 20.15
CA ASN A 22 0.70 -9.95 19.40
C ASN A 22 1.63 -11.17 19.47
N ALA A 23 2.55 -11.28 18.51
CA ALA A 23 3.61 -12.29 18.56
C ALA A 23 4.45 -12.10 19.82
N GLN A 24 4.55 -13.16 20.63
CA GLN A 24 5.40 -13.12 21.82
C GLN A 24 6.88 -13.08 21.43
N LYS A 25 7.65 -12.18 22.01
CA LYS A 25 9.10 -12.21 21.89
C LYS A 25 9.63 -13.51 22.50
N LYS A 26 10.62 -14.13 21.85
CA LYS A 26 11.30 -15.32 22.39
C LYS A 26 12.01 -14.91 23.69
N THR A 27 11.41 -15.24 24.83
CA THR A 27 12.05 -15.10 26.14
C THR A 27 12.64 -16.44 26.55
N LYS A 28 13.85 -16.40 27.14
CA LYS A 28 14.42 -17.57 27.81
C LYS A 28 13.63 -17.78 29.10
N GLY A 29 12.86 -18.86 29.19
CA GLY A 29 12.09 -19.17 30.39
C GLY A 29 10.78 -19.92 30.12
N ARG A 30 10.01 -20.13 31.18
CA ARG A 30 8.70 -20.79 31.11
C ARG A 30 7.71 -19.93 30.31
N LYS A 31 7.07 -20.50 29.31
CA LYS A 31 6.07 -19.79 28.51
C LYS A 31 4.80 -19.59 29.35
N MET A 32 4.32 -18.36 29.37
CA MET A 32 3.06 -17.98 29.99
C MET A 32 1.92 -18.09 28.98
N PHE A 33 0.74 -18.52 29.46
CA PHE A 33 -0.46 -18.51 28.63
C PHE A 33 -0.75 -17.08 28.10
N PRO A 34 -1.12 -16.90 26.81
CA PRO A 34 -1.34 -15.57 26.25
C PRO A 34 -2.42 -14.79 27.00
N GLN A 35 -2.01 -13.68 27.64
CA GLN A 35 -2.91 -12.89 28.49
C GLN A 35 -4.14 -12.38 27.71
N ALA A 36 -3.94 -11.95 26.45
CA ALA A 36 -5.03 -11.45 25.61
C ALA A 36 -6.15 -12.48 25.40
N ILE A 37 -5.78 -13.77 25.24
CA ILE A 37 -6.76 -14.87 25.10
C ILE A 37 -7.44 -15.15 26.43
N SER A 38 -6.67 -15.09 27.51
CA SER A 38 -7.19 -15.27 28.87
C SER A 38 -8.22 -14.20 29.21
N ASP A 39 -7.89 -12.92 28.94
CA ASP A 39 -8.77 -11.79 29.22
C ASP A 39 -10.05 -11.85 28.37
N PHE A 40 -9.91 -12.12 27.07
CA PHE A 40 -11.05 -12.31 26.18
C PHE A 40 -11.98 -13.41 26.66
N ALA A 41 -11.44 -14.59 26.99
CA ALA A 41 -12.25 -15.72 27.41
C ALA A 41 -12.91 -15.49 28.79
N ARG A 42 -12.21 -14.86 29.72
CA ARG A 42 -12.76 -14.48 31.04
C ARG A 42 -13.85 -13.44 30.90
N GLY A 43 -13.60 -12.38 30.16
CA GLY A 43 -14.58 -11.33 29.92
C GLY A 43 -15.85 -11.91 29.27
N THR A 44 -15.72 -12.71 28.23
CA THR A 44 -16.86 -13.34 27.54
C THR A 44 -17.71 -14.21 28.49
N ARG A 45 -17.09 -14.86 29.45
CA ARG A 45 -17.78 -15.78 30.39
C ARG A 45 -18.38 -15.05 31.59
N LEU A 46 -17.70 -14.02 32.10
CA LEU A 46 -18.02 -13.41 33.39
C LEU A 46 -18.72 -12.05 33.27
N GLU A 47 -18.48 -11.32 32.18
CA GLU A 47 -18.97 -9.94 32.01
C GLU A 47 -20.19 -9.89 31.09
N LYS A 48 -21.39 -9.95 31.68
CA LYS A 48 -22.65 -9.97 30.91
C LYS A 48 -22.97 -8.67 30.17
N ASN A 49 -22.43 -7.55 30.63
CA ASN A 49 -22.70 -6.22 30.06
C ASN A 49 -21.57 -5.70 29.16
N SER A 50 -20.58 -6.55 28.86
CA SER A 50 -19.46 -6.18 28.02
C SER A 50 -19.44 -7.01 26.73
N ILE A 51 -19.15 -6.33 25.61
CA ILE A 51 -18.74 -7.00 24.38
C ILE A 51 -17.22 -7.17 24.44
N ASN A 52 -16.77 -8.41 24.47
CA ASN A 52 -15.36 -8.71 24.51
C ASN A 52 -14.87 -9.02 23.10
N ALA A 53 -13.85 -8.31 22.64
CA ALA A 53 -13.23 -8.46 21.34
C ALA A 53 -11.78 -8.90 21.46
N LEU A 54 -11.36 -9.85 20.62
CA LEU A 54 -9.96 -10.26 20.49
C LEU A 54 -9.48 -9.94 19.09
N LEU A 55 -8.47 -9.08 18.98
CA LEU A 55 -7.80 -8.75 17.73
C LEU A 55 -6.53 -9.59 17.57
N MET A 56 -6.39 -10.26 16.43
CA MET A 56 -5.18 -10.99 16.07
C MET A 56 -4.94 -10.97 14.56
N SER A 57 -3.69 -11.13 14.14
CA SER A 57 -3.36 -11.32 12.73
C SER A 57 -3.63 -12.76 12.28
N SER A 58 -3.89 -12.95 10.97
CA SER A 58 -4.07 -14.29 10.38
C SER A 58 -2.86 -15.21 10.60
N GLY A 59 -1.64 -14.65 10.64
CA GLY A 59 -0.42 -15.39 10.91
C GLY A 59 -0.38 -16.02 12.32
N MET A 60 -1.08 -15.43 13.30
CA MET A 60 -1.16 -16.01 14.64
C MET A 60 -1.89 -17.35 14.65
N LEU A 61 -2.86 -17.57 13.77
CA LEU A 61 -3.53 -18.86 13.61
C LEU A 61 -2.57 -19.99 13.20
N LEU A 62 -1.45 -19.66 12.55
CA LEU A 62 -0.43 -20.62 12.13
C LEU A 62 0.67 -20.83 13.18
N SER A 63 0.68 -20.03 14.23
CA SER A 63 1.72 -20.06 15.26
C SER A 63 1.58 -21.30 16.16
N LYS A 64 2.23 -22.41 15.79
CA LYS A 64 2.28 -23.61 16.63
C LYS A 64 2.84 -23.33 18.02
N ALA A 65 3.84 -22.44 18.09
CA ALA A 65 4.50 -22.07 19.34
C ALA A 65 3.62 -21.28 20.31
N THR A 66 2.49 -20.71 19.81
CA THR A 66 1.55 -19.96 20.65
C THR A 66 0.21 -20.66 20.71
N MET A 67 -0.41 -20.97 19.58
CA MET A 67 -1.79 -21.41 19.50
C MET A 67 -1.98 -22.90 19.80
N ASP A 68 -1.01 -23.76 19.40
CA ASP A 68 -1.03 -25.21 19.66
C ASP A 68 -0.22 -25.60 20.88
N TYR A 69 0.48 -24.65 21.52
CA TYR A 69 1.32 -24.97 22.67
C TYR A 69 0.48 -25.38 23.89
N ASP A 70 0.90 -26.41 24.58
CA ASP A 70 0.30 -26.89 25.81
C ASP A 70 0.97 -26.18 26.98
N TYR A 71 0.26 -25.23 27.58
CA TYR A 71 0.79 -24.42 28.66
C TYR A 71 0.57 -25.14 30.01
N ASP A 72 1.54 -25.05 30.91
CA ASP A 72 1.42 -25.58 32.27
C ASP A 72 0.32 -24.89 33.11
N GLN A 73 -0.12 -23.73 32.66
CA GLN A 73 -1.19 -22.95 33.29
C GLN A 73 -2.54 -23.33 32.68
N THR A 74 -3.50 -23.60 33.51
CA THR A 74 -4.87 -23.86 33.08
C THR A 74 -5.73 -22.63 33.20
N LEU A 75 -6.50 -22.34 32.17
CA LEU A 75 -7.57 -21.36 32.23
C LEU A 75 -8.89 -22.06 32.62
N PHE A 76 -9.58 -21.53 33.61
CA PHE A 76 -10.79 -22.14 34.21
C PHE A 76 -10.57 -23.57 34.71
N GLY A 77 -9.34 -23.95 35.08
CA GLY A 77 -9.01 -25.27 35.56
C GLY A 77 -9.04 -26.38 34.51
N THR A 78 -9.27 -26.05 33.21
CA THR A 78 -9.52 -27.07 32.17
C THR A 78 -8.67 -26.84 30.92
N PHE A 79 -8.51 -25.58 30.45
CA PHE A 79 -7.90 -25.32 29.17
C PHE A 79 -6.42 -24.97 29.32
N THR A 80 -5.56 -25.73 28.65
CA THR A 80 -4.12 -25.54 28.58
C THR A 80 -3.68 -24.99 27.22
N LYS A 81 -4.54 -25.11 26.19
CA LYS A 81 -4.25 -24.66 24.83
C LYS A 81 -5.11 -23.45 24.42
N PRO A 82 -4.53 -22.41 23.80
CA PRO A 82 -5.26 -21.27 23.30
C PRO A 82 -6.41 -21.60 22.35
N TYR A 83 -6.22 -22.53 21.43
CA TYR A 83 -7.29 -22.95 20.52
C TYR A 83 -8.51 -23.51 21.25
N ASP A 84 -8.29 -24.37 22.24
CA ASP A 84 -9.39 -24.98 22.98
C ASP A 84 -10.14 -23.94 23.82
N THR A 85 -9.41 -22.97 24.35
CA THR A 85 -9.99 -21.83 25.05
C THR A 85 -10.88 -21.00 24.14
N LEU A 86 -10.41 -20.65 22.94
CA LEU A 86 -11.19 -19.90 21.97
C LEU A 86 -12.40 -20.68 21.46
N ALA A 87 -12.23 -21.97 21.19
CA ALA A 87 -13.35 -22.84 20.80
C ALA A 87 -14.46 -22.90 21.85
N ALA A 88 -14.10 -22.89 23.11
CA ALA A 88 -15.07 -22.90 24.21
C ALA A 88 -15.90 -21.62 24.31
N THR A 89 -15.40 -20.49 23.79
CA THR A 89 -16.14 -19.23 23.72
C THR A 89 -17.12 -19.18 22.55
N ARG A 90 -16.93 -20.03 21.52
CA ARG A 90 -17.71 -20.04 20.27
C ARG A 90 -17.88 -18.60 19.70
N PRO A 91 -16.80 -17.93 19.33
CA PRO A 91 -16.85 -16.51 18.98
C PRO A 91 -17.57 -16.27 17.65
N ILE A 92 -18.09 -15.06 17.47
CA ILE A 92 -18.35 -14.49 16.15
C ILE A 92 -17.01 -13.98 15.61
N VAL A 93 -16.65 -14.40 14.41
CA VAL A 93 -15.40 -13.96 13.78
C VAL A 93 -15.67 -12.94 12.71
N ILE A 94 -14.95 -11.83 12.78
CA ILE A 94 -14.97 -10.77 11.77
C ILE A 94 -13.61 -10.79 11.06
N ILE A 95 -13.61 -10.87 9.73
CA ILE A 95 -12.43 -10.84 8.89
C ILE A 95 -12.51 -9.58 8.04
N ASP A 96 -11.52 -8.70 8.23
CA ASP A 96 -11.34 -7.53 7.40
C ASP A 96 -10.33 -7.85 6.29
N GLU A 97 -10.56 -7.28 5.09
CA GLU A 97 -9.73 -7.46 3.89
C GLU A 97 -9.47 -8.95 3.53
N PRO A 98 -10.52 -9.72 3.20
CA PRO A 98 -10.44 -11.17 3.02
C PRO A 98 -9.62 -11.61 1.80
N HIS A 99 -9.21 -10.69 0.93
CA HIS A 99 -8.44 -11.01 -0.27
C HIS A 99 -7.11 -11.75 0.01
N LYS A 100 -6.51 -11.53 1.20
CA LYS A 100 -5.31 -12.24 1.67
C LYS A 100 -5.62 -13.46 2.54
N PHE A 101 -6.89 -13.71 2.88
CA PHE A 101 -7.33 -14.75 3.80
C PHE A 101 -8.38 -15.65 3.14
N LYS A 102 -7.95 -16.35 2.09
CA LYS A 102 -8.80 -17.23 1.27
C LYS A 102 -9.32 -18.42 2.08
N ILE A 103 -10.50 -18.94 1.74
CA ILE A 103 -11.10 -20.15 2.35
C ILE A 103 -10.15 -21.35 2.26
N ASP A 104 -9.41 -21.48 1.18
CA ASP A 104 -8.47 -22.59 0.98
C ASP A 104 -7.17 -22.47 1.78
N ASN A 105 -6.89 -21.31 2.37
CA ASN A 105 -5.67 -21.11 3.15
C ASN A 105 -5.70 -21.92 4.46
N GLU A 106 -4.54 -22.44 4.85
CA GLU A 106 -4.37 -23.19 6.09
C GLU A 106 -4.84 -22.41 7.34
N ALA A 107 -4.59 -21.10 7.38
CA ALA A 107 -5.04 -20.25 8.48
C ALA A 107 -6.58 -20.19 8.57
N TYR A 108 -7.28 -20.11 7.43
CA TYR A 108 -8.74 -20.11 7.42
C TYR A 108 -9.28 -21.49 7.86
N LYS A 109 -8.70 -22.58 7.37
CA LYS A 109 -9.08 -23.94 7.78
C LYS A 109 -8.91 -24.12 9.30
N ARG A 110 -7.78 -23.67 9.86
CA ARG A 110 -7.59 -23.71 11.32
C ARG A 110 -8.57 -22.84 12.10
N LEU A 111 -8.95 -21.69 11.57
CA LEU A 111 -9.98 -20.86 12.17
C LEU A 111 -11.30 -21.66 12.29
N ILE A 112 -11.72 -22.29 11.20
CA ILE A 112 -12.98 -23.07 11.20
C ILE A 112 -12.87 -24.33 12.06
N ASP A 113 -11.81 -25.11 11.88
CA ASP A 113 -11.69 -26.44 12.49
C ASP A 113 -11.31 -26.39 13.98
N ARG A 114 -10.50 -25.40 14.37
CA ARG A 114 -9.93 -25.33 15.72
C ARG A 114 -10.66 -24.33 16.62
N ILE A 115 -11.09 -23.18 16.12
CA ILE A 115 -11.85 -22.18 16.90
C ILE A 115 -13.34 -22.48 16.89
N LYS A 116 -13.87 -23.05 15.80
CA LYS A 116 -15.28 -23.43 15.65
C LYS A 116 -16.23 -22.26 15.92
N PRO A 117 -16.09 -21.14 15.16
CA PRO A 117 -16.90 -19.96 15.37
C PRO A 117 -18.40 -20.23 15.16
N GLN A 118 -19.27 -19.42 15.77
CA GLN A 118 -20.71 -19.48 15.52
C GLN A 118 -21.04 -19.02 14.10
N CYS A 119 -20.39 -17.94 13.66
CA CYS A 119 -20.43 -17.46 12.28
C CYS A 119 -19.15 -16.69 11.95
N VAL A 120 -18.91 -16.52 10.63
CA VAL A 120 -17.81 -15.74 10.11
C VAL A 120 -18.40 -14.65 9.20
N ILE A 121 -18.12 -13.40 9.53
CA ILE A 121 -18.51 -12.22 8.74
C ILE A 121 -17.25 -11.67 8.07
N ARG A 122 -17.30 -11.45 6.77
CA ARG A 122 -16.15 -10.99 5.99
C ARG A 122 -16.48 -9.64 5.36
N PHE A 123 -15.63 -8.65 5.61
CA PHE A 123 -15.72 -7.32 5.03
C PHE A 123 -14.56 -7.09 4.06
N GLY A 124 -14.83 -6.62 2.87
CA GLY A 124 -13.79 -6.27 1.92
C GLY A 124 -14.34 -5.79 0.59
N ALA A 125 -13.58 -4.97 -0.09
CA ALA A 125 -13.88 -4.51 -1.43
C ALA A 125 -13.65 -5.61 -2.48
N THR A 126 -12.71 -6.52 -2.22
CA THR A 126 -12.28 -7.56 -3.15
C THR A 126 -12.32 -8.93 -2.48
N PHE A 127 -13.00 -9.86 -3.10
CA PHE A 127 -12.97 -11.26 -2.71
C PHE A 127 -12.21 -12.07 -3.76
N PRO A 128 -11.35 -13.03 -3.32
CA PRO A 128 -10.66 -13.91 -4.25
C PRO A 128 -11.63 -14.69 -5.13
N GLU A 129 -11.18 -15.10 -6.27
CA GLU A 129 -11.88 -16.03 -7.14
C GLU A 129 -11.25 -17.40 -7.07
N ASN A 130 -12.08 -18.42 -7.14
CA ASN A 130 -11.61 -19.78 -7.33
C ASN A 130 -11.19 -19.95 -8.79
N ASN A 131 -9.91 -20.24 -9.03
CA ASN A 131 -9.34 -20.32 -10.37
C ASN A 131 -10.00 -21.41 -11.24
N ALA A 132 -10.55 -22.47 -10.62
CA ALA A 132 -11.17 -23.57 -11.37
C ALA A 132 -12.62 -23.28 -11.75
N THR A 133 -13.34 -22.49 -10.95
CA THR A 133 -14.79 -22.26 -11.12
C THR A 133 -15.16 -20.85 -11.48
N GLY A 134 -14.23 -19.89 -11.37
CA GLY A 134 -14.49 -18.46 -11.55
C GLY A 134 -15.44 -17.85 -10.50
N LYS A 135 -15.83 -18.64 -9.49
CA LYS A 135 -16.73 -18.17 -8.45
C LYS A 135 -15.98 -17.40 -7.40
N LYS A 136 -16.61 -16.33 -6.88
CA LYS A 136 -16.08 -15.58 -5.74
C LYS A 136 -16.02 -16.46 -4.50
N ASP A 137 -15.03 -16.20 -3.67
CA ASP A 137 -14.75 -16.90 -2.43
C ASP A 137 -15.67 -16.40 -1.29
N TYR A 138 -16.98 -16.52 -1.47
CA TYR A 138 -17.99 -16.33 -0.43
C TYR A 138 -19.23 -17.18 -0.71
N ASN A 139 -19.95 -17.57 0.32
CA ASN A 139 -21.17 -18.37 0.21
C ASN A 139 -22.42 -17.48 0.15
N ASN A 140 -22.51 -16.51 1.05
CA ASN A 140 -23.66 -15.62 1.16
C ASN A 140 -23.20 -14.17 1.07
N LEU A 141 -23.66 -13.44 0.06
CA LEU A 141 -23.49 -12.01 -0.05
C LEU A 141 -24.67 -11.33 0.64
N ILE A 142 -24.43 -10.73 1.81
CA ILE A 142 -25.48 -10.08 2.61
C ILE A 142 -25.68 -8.64 2.17
N TYR A 143 -24.58 -7.95 1.85
CA TYR A 143 -24.58 -6.55 1.45
C TYR A 143 -23.54 -6.32 0.38
N ASN A 144 -23.90 -5.55 -0.65
CA ASN A 144 -23.00 -5.12 -1.71
C ASN A 144 -23.25 -3.63 -2.00
N LEU A 145 -22.19 -2.84 -1.91
CA LEU A 145 -22.19 -1.44 -2.31
C LEU A 145 -21.15 -1.27 -3.42
N GLY A 146 -21.63 -1.22 -4.65
CA GLY A 146 -20.78 -1.01 -5.83
C GLY A 146 -20.28 0.44 -5.93
N SER A 147 -19.18 0.65 -6.66
CA SER A 147 -18.59 1.99 -6.85
C SER A 147 -19.58 2.96 -7.49
N CYS A 148 -20.38 2.50 -8.47
CA CYS A 148 -21.39 3.33 -9.12
C CYS A 148 -22.51 3.74 -8.17
N GLU A 149 -22.99 2.80 -7.35
CA GLU A 149 -24.01 3.05 -6.35
C GLU A 149 -23.52 4.02 -5.28
N ALA A 150 -22.32 3.77 -4.73
CA ALA A 150 -21.69 4.65 -3.77
C ALA A 150 -21.48 6.08 -4.31
N PHE A 151 -21.15 6.22 -5.59
CA PHE A 151 -21.03 7.52 -6.24
C PHE A 151 -22.38 8.20 -6.40
N ASN A 152 -23.41 7.49 -6.87
CA ASN A 152 -24.75 8.03 -7.05
C ASN A 152 -25.41 8.46 -5.73
N GLU A 153 -25.07 7.77 -4.64
CA GLU A 153 -25.51 8.10 -3.29
C GLU A 153 -24.65 9.17 -2.59
N ASN A 154 -23.67 9.75 -3.29
CA ASN A 154 -22.72 10.74 -2.76
C ASN A 154 -21.89 10.26 -1.54
N LEU A 155 -21.68 8.97 -1.41
CA LEU A 155 -20.90 8.36 -0.33
C LEU A 155 -19.39 8.43 -0.62
N VAL A 156 -19.01 8.54 -1.89
CA VAL A 156 -17.61 8.66 -2.34
C VAL A 156 -17.46 9.83 -3.28
N LYS A 157 -16.27 10.40 -3.33
CA LYS A 157 -15.91 11.46 -4.29
C LYS A 157 -15.75 10.88 -5.70
N GLY A 158 -16.05 11.70 -6.69
CA GLY A 158 -15.75 11.37 -8.09
C GLY A 158 -14.26 11.25 -8.36
N VAL A 159 -13.91 10.56 -9.43
CA VAL A 159 -12.54 10.46 -9.93
C VAL A 159 -12.40 11.45 -11.09
N ALA A 160 -11.50 12.41 -10.94
CA ALA A 160 -11.06 13.28 -12.03
C ALA A 160 -9.68 12.82 -12.50
N THR A 161 -9.55 12.52 -13.78
CA THR A 161 -8.27 12.17 -14.39
C THR A 161 -7.70 13.40 -15.06
N GLN A 162 -6.49 13.77 -14.69
CA GLN A 162 -5.75 14.84 -15.34
C GLN A 162 -4.62 14.21 -16.16
N MET A 163 -4.65 14.41 -17.46
CA MET A 163 -3.56 14.03 -18.35
C MET A 163 -2.55 15.18 -18.43
N ILE A 164 -1.29 14.86 -18.21
CA ILE A 164 -0.19 15.78 -18.49
C ILE A 164 0.13 15.62 -19.96
N SER A 165 -0.15 16.63 -20.77
CA SER A 165 0.17 16.58 -22.20
C SER A 165 1.68 16.59 -22.40
N GLN A 166 2.16 15.67 -23.22
CA GLN A 166 3.58 15.52 -23.54
C GLN A 166 4.07 16.59 -24.56
N GLU A 167 3.23 17.49 -24.99
CA GLU A 167 3.59 18.53 -25.99
C GLU A 167 4.75 19.43 -25.56
N SER A 168 5.06 19.48 -24.26
CA SER A 168 6.21 20.23 -23.73
C SER A 168 7.50 19.42 -23.58
N LEU A 169 7.42 18.09 -23.71
CA LEU A 169 8.58 17.21 -23.72
C LEU A 169 8.94 16.96 -25.18
N ASN A 170 10.02 17.58 -25.67
CA ASN A 170 10.66 17.14 -26.92
C ASN A 170 10.82 15.62 -26.80
N GLU A 171 10.05 14.86 -27.59
CA GLU A 171 10.04 13.40 -27.55
C GLU A 171 11.42 12.84 -27.95
N THR A 172 12.35 12.85 -27.03
CA THR A 172 13.64 12.20 -27.23
C THR A 172 13.40 10.70 -27.22
N ARG A 173 13.69 10.07 -28.35
CA ARG A 173 13.55 8.63 -28.58
C ARG A 173 14.91 8.02 -28.76
N ILE A 174 15.12 6.88 -28.13
CA ILE A 174 16.29 6.04 -28.39
C ILE A 174 15.83 4.65 -28.85
N LYS A 175 16.57 4.07 -29.77
CA LYS A 175 16.26 2.76 -30.33
C LYS A 175 17.40 1.80 -30.06
N LEU A 176 17.06 0.59 -29.57
CA LEU A 176 18.05 -0.46 -29.42
C LEU A 176 18.40 -1.06 -30.77
N MET A 177 19.59 -0.74 -31.25
CA MET A 177 20.06 -1.13 -32.58
C MET A 177 20.71 -2.50 -32.59
N ASP A 178 21.51 -2.82 -31.57
CA ASP A 178 22.16 -4.11 -31.47
C ASP A 178 22.53 -4.51 -30.03
N ILE A 179 22.73 -5.81 -29.82
CA ILE A 179 23.16 -6.39 -28.56
C ILE A 179 24.39 -7.25 -28.85
N ILE A 180 25.52 -6.92 -28.23
CA ILE A 180 26.81 -7.57 -28.43
C ILE A 180 27.10 -8.47 -27.23
N ASN A 181 27.52 -9.70 -27.48
CA ASN A 181 27.75 -10.68 -26.40
C ASN A 181 29.17 -10.65 -25.84
N ARG A 182 30.15 -10.19 -26.61
CA ARG A 182 31.57 -10.13 -26.19
C ARG A 182 32.25 -8.89 -26.75
N PRO A 183 32.61 -7.90 -25.89
CA PRO A 183 32.10 -7.75 -24.51
C PRO A 183 30.60 -7.55 -24.49
N LYS A 184 29.93 -7.89 -23.37
CA LYS A 184 28.50 -7.65 -23.21
C LYS A 184 28.23 -6.15 -23.27
N SER A 185 27.61 -5.71 -24.37
CA SER A 185 27.26 -4.31 -24.60
C SER A 185 26.01 -4.20 -25.47
N CYS A 186 25.38 -3.03 -25.46
CA CYS A 186 24.22 -2.72 -26.29
C CYS A 186 24.45 -1.41 -27.01
N VAL A 187 23.91 -1.30 -28.24
CA VAL A 187 24.04 -0.12 -29.07
C VAL A 187 22.69 0.55 -29.19
N PHE A 188 22.60 1.76 -28.67
CA PHE A 188 21.44 2.63 -28.83
C PHE A 188 21.70 3.72 -29.86
N ARG A 189 20.64 4.03 -30.61
CA ARG A 189 20.63 5.18 -31.50
C ARG A 189 19.71 6.25 -30.92
N ASN A 190 20.20 7.47 -30.81
CA ASN A 190 19.37 8.62 -30.55
C ASN A 190 18.66 9.01 -31.86
N GLU A 191 17.35 8.84 -31.91
CA GLU A 191 16.55 9.08 -33.12
C GLU A 191 16.49 10.56 -33.53
N ARG A 192 16.73 11.49 -32.58
CA ARG A 192 16.77 12.92 -32.87
C ARG A 192 18.08 13.36 -33.52
N THR A 193 19.21 12.85 -32.99
CA THR A 193 20.56 13.23 -33.48
C THR A 193 21.12 12.28 -34.53
N GLY A 194 20.60 11.08 -34.62
CA GLY A 194 21.10 9.97 -35.44
C GLY A 194 22.37 9.32 -34.90
N ALA A 195 22.90 9.74 -33.76
CA ALA A 195 24.13 9.22 -33.16
C ALA A 195 23.91 7.85 -32.53
N ASN A 196 24.89 6.96 -32.69
CA ASN A 196 24.91 5.67 -32.02
C ASN A 196 25.80 5.73 -30.78
N HIS A 197 25.33 5.15 -29.69
CA HIS A 197 26.05 5.05 -28.42
C HIS A 197 26.12 3.59 -28.00
N THR A 198 27.31 3.14 -27.64
CA THR A 198 27.52 1.80 -27.09
C THR A 198 27.59 1.88 -25.60
N LEU A 199 26.75 1.12 -24.89
CA LEU A 199 26.69 1.07 -23.45
C LEU A 199 27.04 -0.32 -22.92
N LEU A 200 27.75 -0.34 -21.81
CA LEU A 200 28.03 -1.54 -21.01
C LEU A 200 27.02 -1.68 -19.87
N VAL A 201 26.98 -2.85 -19.24
CA VAL A 201 26.22 -3.03 -18.00
C VAL A 201 26.72 -2.07 -16.91
N GLY A 202 25.80 -1.39 -16.23
CA GLY A 202 26.06 -0.36 -15.24
C GLY A 202 26.10 1.07 -15.80
N GLU A 203 26.19 1.26 -17.11
CA GLU A 203 26.22 2.61 -17.69
C GLU A 203 24.83 3.24 -17.83
N SER A 204 24.76 4.55 -17.62
CA SER A 204 23.52 5.31 -17.67
C SER A 204 23.14 5.66 -19.10
N LEU A 205 21.82 5.60 -19.41
CA LEU A 205 21.28 6.06 -20.68
C LEU A 205 21.37 7.58 -20.85
N SER A 206 21.68 8.34 -19.80
CA SER A 206 21.91 9.79 -19.87
C SER A 206 23.08 10.18 -20.79
N VAL A 207 24.01 9.25 -21.04
CA VAL A 207 25.09 9.43 -22.04
C VAL A 207 24.52 9.62 -23.45
N ILE A 208 23.32 9.07 -23.71
CA ILE A 208 22.65 9.20 -25.03
C ILE A 208 21.82 10.49 -25.08
N ALA A 209 21.13 10.80 -24.00
CA ALA A 209 20.33 12.01 -23.84
C ALA A 209 20.02 12.23 -22.36
N ASP A 210 20.14 13.48 -21.90
CA ASP A 210 19.98 13.84 -20.48
C ASP A 210 18.60 13.49 -19.92
N GLU A 211 17.59 13.43 -20.79
CA GLU A 211 16.22 13.07 -20.43
C GLU A 211 16.07 11.64 -19.91
N PHE A 212 17.05 10.77 -20.13
CA PHE A 212 17.13 9.41 -19.59
C PHE A 212 17.94 9.32 -18.28
N HIS A 213 18.15 10.43 -17.60
CA HIS A 213 18.84 10.44 -16.31
C HIS A 213 18.13 9.53 -15.30
N GLY A 214 18.93 8.73 -14.59
CA GLY A 214 18.42 7.76 -13.61
C GLY A 214 18.09 6.37 -14.17
N ILE A 215 18.16 6.19 -15.49
CA ILE A 215 18.01 4.88 -16.14
C ILE A 215 19.39 4.36 -16.54
N SER A 216 19.73 3.13 -16.17
CA SER A 216 20.98 2.46 -16.53
C SER A 216 20.73 1.08 -17.11
N VAL A 217 21.70 0.56 -17.82
CA VAL A 217 21.71 -0.83 -18.29
C VAL A 217 22.04 -1.73 -17.10
N GLU A 218 21.10 -2.58 -16.68
CA GLU A 218 21.27 -3.46 -15.53
C GLU A 218 21.77 -4.85 -15.95
N GLU A 219 21.19 -5.40 -17.02
CA GLU A 219 21.55 -6.71 -17.50
C GLU A 219 21.50 -6.79 -19.04
N ILE A 220 22.39 -7.59 -19.63
CA ILE A 220 22.36 -7.91 -21.07
C ILE A 220 22.42 -9.44 -21.21
N GLY A 221 21.36 -10.03 -21.76
CA GLY A 221 21.31 -11.48 -21.90
C GLY A 221 19.93 -12.03 -22.22
N LYS A 222 19.67 -13.21 -21.65
CA LYS A 222 18.43 -13.96 -21.81
C LYS A 222 17.53 -13.70 -20.58
N PHE A 223 16.28 -13.41 -20.82
CA PHE A 223 15.25 -13.21 -19.80
C PHE A 223 14.21 -14.33 -19.91
N GLU A 224 14.38 -15.37 -19.11
CA GLU A 224 13.60 -16.61 -19.22
C GLU A 224 12.15 -16.41 -18.80
N ASP A 225 11.93 -15.61 -17.74
CA ASP A 225 10.60 -15.33 -17.20
C ASP A 225 9.71 -14.56 -18.21
N GLU A 226 10.32 -13.80 -19.12
CA GLU A 226 9.63 -13.02 -20.14
C GLU A 226 9.65 -13.70 -21.52
N GLY A 227 10.30 -14.87 -21.65
CA GLY A 227 10.44 -15.59 -22.93
C GLY A 227 11.38 -14.90 -23.92
N ILE A 228 12.23 -13.96 -23.48
CA ILE A 228 13.13 -13.17 -24.33
C ILE A 228 14.49 -13.85 -24.42
N ALA A 229 14.85 -14.31 -25.63
CA ALA A 229 16.13 -14.98 -25.86
C ALA A 229 17.34 -14.04 -25.84
N LYS A 230 17.15 -12.76 -26.15
CA LYS A 230 18.21 -11.74 -26.17
C LYS A 230 17.61 -10.35 -25.97
N GLY A 231 17.87 -9.77 -24.82
CA GLY A 231 17.34 -8.46 -24.39
C GLY A 231 18.35 -7.64 -23.59
N VAL A 232 17.93 -6.45 -23.26
CA VAL A 232 18.61 -5.50 -22.36
C VAL A 232 17.65 -5.13 -21.25
N GLY A 233 17.96 -5.50 -20.01
CA GLY A 233 17.26 -5.09 -18.81
C GLY A 233 17.74 -3.73 -18.35
N LEU A 234 16.81 -2.86 -18.03
CA LEU A 234 17.05 -1.51 -17.54
C LEU A 234 16.72 -1.41 -16.03
N SER A 235 17.36 -0.48 -15.33
CA SER A 235 17.18 -0.27 -13.88
C SER A 235 15.77 0.13 -13.46
N ASN A 236 14.90 0.45 -14.39
CA ASN A 236 13.48 0.69 -14.15
C ASN A 236 12.62 -0.58 -14.27
N GLY A 237 13.25 -1.76 -14.40
CA GLY A 237 12.59 -3.07 -14.54
C GLY A 237 12.08 -3.40 -15.94
N GLN A 238 12.31 -2.54 -16.93
CA GLN A 238 11.90 -2.79 -18.31
C GLN A 238 12.94 -3.65 -19.04
N VAL A 239 12.49 -4.64 -19.79
CA VAL A 239 13.34 -5.42 -20.71
C VAL A 239 12.99 -5.03 -22.14
N ILE A 240 14.02 -4.71 -22.92
CA ILE A 240 13.88 -4.27 -24.32
C ILE A 240 14.64 -5.20 -25.27
N VAL A 241 14.10 -5.38 -26.46
CA VAL A 241 14.71 -6.21 -27.50
C VAL A 241 15.19 -5.35 -28.67
N LYS A 242 16.06 -5.94 -29.51
CA LYS A 242 16.58 -5.28 -30.70
C LYS A 242 15.45 -4.76 -31.61
N GLY A 243 15.53 -3.50 -31.95
CA GLY A 243 14.54 -2.80 -32.79
C GLY A 243 13.51 -2.01 -32.00
N GLU A 244 13.37 -2.24 -30.71
CA GLU A 244 12.44 -1.47 -29.86
C GLU A 244 12.95 -0.06 -29.57
N GLN A 245 11.99 0.84 -29.35
CA GLN A 245 12.23 2.23 -29.02
C GLN A 245 11.78 2.53 -27.59
N ILE A 246 12.56 3.35 -26.92
CA ILE A 246 12.24 3.88 -25.61
C ILE A 246 12.02 5.40 -25.73
N TYR A 247 11.01 5.89 -25.05
CA TYR A 247 10.62 7.29 -25.06
C TYR A 247 11.02 7.91 -23.71
N ALA A 248 11.76 9.02 -23.73
CA ALA A 248 12.18 9.71 -22.51
C ALA A 248 10.98 10.18 -21.66
N GLY A 249 9.90 10.59 -22.32
CA GLY A 249 8.74 11.15 -21.66
C GLY A 249 7.92 10.19 -20.80
N VAL A 250 8.07 8.86 -21.00
CA VAL A 250 7.25 7.87 -20.29
C VAL A 250 7.92 7.35 -19.02
N TYR A 251 9.25 7.37 -18.96
CA TYR A 251 10.03 6.71 -17.89
C TYR A 251 11.14 7.57 -17.28
N GLY A 252 11.30 8.81 -17.72
CA GLY A 252 12.36 9.69 -17.22
C GLY A 252 11.97 10.37 -15.90
N SER A 253 12.98 10.72 -15.10
CA SER A 253 12.83 11.59 -13.91
C SER A 253 12.02 12.86 -14.21
N THR A 254 12.11 13.38 -15.42
CA THR A 254 11.37 14.56 -15.90
C THR A 254 9.85 14.38 -15.87
N TYR A 255 9.34 13.18 -16.22
CA TYR A 255 7.90 12.91 -16.16
C TYR A 255 7.40 12.80 -14.72
N GLN A 256 8.15 12.12 -13.85
CA GLN A 256 7.84 12.05 -12.42
C GLN A 256 7.85 13.45 -11.80
N SER A 257 8.84 14.26 -12.13
CA SER A 257 8.93 15.67 -11.69
C SER A 257 7.72 16.49 -12.15
N LEU A 258 7.29 16.35 -13.40
CA LEU A 258 6.10 17.02 -13.91
C LEU A 258 4.82 16.55 -13.20
N MET A 259 4.68 15.25 -12.94
CA MET A 259 3.55 14.72 -12.18
C MET A 259 3.54 15.26 -10.75
N MET A 260 4.68 15.27 -10.07
CA MET A 260 4.82 15.82 -8.72
C MET A 260 4.48 17.30 -8.69
N LYS A 261 5.03 18.08 -9.63
CA LYS A 261 4.77 19.52 -9.74
C LYS A 261 3.29 19.81 -9.97
N GLN A 262 2.64 19.07 -10.85
CA GLN A 262 1.21 19.22 -11.10
C GLN A 262 0.37 18.81 -9.88
N ALA A 263 0.74 17.72 -9.20
CA ALA A 263 0.05 17.27 -7.99
C ALA A 263 0.19 18.29 -6.84
N ILE A 264 1.36 18.87 -6.65
CA ILE A 264 1.60 19.96 -5.67
C ILE A 264 0.74 21.18 -6.02
N LYS A 265 0.72 21.59 -7.29
CA LYS A 265 -0.11 22.70 -7.74
C LYS A 265 -1.59 22.45 -7.44
N ASN A 266 -2.10 21.28 -7.80
CA ASN A 266 -3.50 20.90 -7.55
C ASN A 266 -3.81 20.87 -6.04
N HIS A 267 -2.85 20.42 -5.21
CA HIS A 267 -2.99 20.44 -3.76
C HIS A 267 -3.17 21.86 -3.23
N ILE A 268 -2.28 22.78 -3.62
CA ILE A 268 -2.33 24.18 -3.17
C ILE A 268 -3.62 24.86 -3.65
N GLU A 269 -4.02 24.66 -4.89
CA GLU A 269 -5.28 25.20 -5.42
C GLU A 269 -6.48 24.69 -4.62
N GLN A 270 -6.55 23.40 -4.33
CA GLN A 270 -7.63 22.79 -3.55
C GLN A 270 -7.59 23.20 -2.08
N GLU A 271 -6.41 23.34 -1.48
CA GLU A 271 -6.25 23.82 -0.11
C GLU A 271 -6.76 25.26 0.02
N ARG A 272 -6.39 26.14 -0.91
CA ARG A 272 -6.88 27.51 -0.97
C ARG A 272 -8.40 27.57 -1.10
N GLU A 273 -8.99 26.81 -2.02
CA GLU A 273 -10.44 26.74 -2.16
C GLU A 273 -11.13 26.27 -0.88
N ASN A 274 -10.57 25.25 -0.21
CA ASN A 274 -11.11 24.72 1.01
C ASN A 274 -10.95 25.65 2.23
N PHE A 275 -9.90 26.46 2.23
CA PHE A 275 -9.65 27.45 3.28
C PHE A 275 -10.69 28.58 3.25
N PHE A 276 -11.09 29.02 2.07
CA PHE A 276 -12.07 30.10 1.89
C PHE A 276 -13.54 29.64 2.00
N LYS A 277 -13.80 28.35 2.18
CA LYS A 277 -15.16 27.86 2.46
C LYS A 277 -15.64 28.27 3.85
N GLU A 278 -16.93 28.40 4.04
CA GLU A 278 -17.57 28.68 5.32
C GLU A 278 -17.06 27.72 6.42
N ARG A 279 -17.01 26.42 6.10
CA ARG A 279 -16.36 25.41 6.92
C ARG A 279 -14.98 25.12 6.34
N LYS A 280 -13.93 25.60 7.02
CA LYS A 280 -12.54 25.31 6.65
C LYS A 280 -12.27 23.80 6.69
N ILE A 281 -11.80 23.26 5.59
CA ILE A 281 -11.50 21.84 5.45
C ILE A 281 -10.01 21.69 5.12
N LYS A 282 -9.29 20.92 5.94
CA LYS A 282 -7.89 20.60 5.67
C LYS A 282 -7.77 19.70 4.46
N THR A 283 -6.97 20.12 3.49
CA THR A 283 -6.65 19.31 2.31
C THR A 283 -5.51 18.35 2.63
N LEU A 284 -5.63 17.11 2.21
CA LEU A 284 -4.59 16.09 2.33
C LEU A 284 -4.36 15.46 0.96
N SER A 285 -3.11 15.25 0.59
CA SER A 285 -2.72 14.51 -0.61
C SER A 285 -1.99 13.23 -0.25
N LEU A 286 -2.27 12.17 -0.99
CA LEU A 286 -1.62 10.87 -0.86
C LEU A 286 -0.87 10.57 -2.15
N PHE A 287 0.41 10.31 -2.04
CA PHE A 287 1.27 9.93 -3.14
C PHE A 287 1.63 8.45 -3.04
N PHE A 288 1.39 7.71 -4.11
CA PHE A 288 1.86 6.33 -4.24
C PHE A 288 3.20 6.34 -4.94
N ILE A 289 4.19 5.71 -4.35
CA ILE A 289 5.56 5.59 -4.86
C ILE A 289 5.88 4.12 -5.15
N ASP A 290 6.75 3.88 -6.10
CA ASP A 290 7.16 2.56 -6.55
C ASP A 290 7.94 1.79 -5.48
N SER A 291 8.85 2.47 -4.77
CA SER A 291 9.65 1.84 -3.73
C SER A 291 9.92 2.74 -2.52
N VAL A 292 10.09 2.12 -1.36
CA VAL A 292 10.48 2.82 -0.13
C VAL A 292 11.88 3.39 -0.26
N ALA A 293 12.78 2.72 -0.99
CA ALA A 293 14.16 3.15 -1.20
C ALA A 293 14.25 4.48 -1.98
N SER A 294 13.33 4.73 -2.91
CA SER A 294 13.25 6.00 -3.64
C SER A 294 12.99 7.19 -2.73
N TYR A 295 12.31 6.97 -1.60
CA TYR A 295 11.95 7.99 -0.61
C TYR A 295 12.87 8.00 0.62
N ARG A 296 13.24 6.80 1.11
CA ARG A 296 14.15 6.60 2.24
C ARG A 296 15.34 5.77 1.77
N GLY A 297 16.47 6.41 1.46
CA GLY A 297 17.72 5.69 1.24
C GLY A 297 18.22 5.03 2.54
N GLU A 298 19.07 4.01 2.43
CA GLU A 298 19.62 3.29 3.60
C GLU A 298 20.58 4.17 4.42
N GLU A 299 21.37 5.03 3.78
CA GLU A 299 22.37 5.91 4.42
C GLU A 299 22.13 7.41 4.19
N SER A 300 21.15 7.78 3.34
CA SER A 300 20.84 9.17 2.99
C SER A 300 19.36 9.35 2.66
N GLU A 301 18.92 10.61 2.52
CA GLU A 301 17.56 10.89 2.02
C GLU A 301 17.41 10.40 0.57
N GLY A 302 16.27 9.77 0.26
CA GLY A 302 15.99 9.29 -1.09
C GLY A 302 15.84 10.45 -2.08
N LYS A 303 16.28 10.24 -3.34
CA LYS A 303 16.22 11.28 -4.39
C LYS A 303 14.83 11.83 -4.60
N LEU A 304 13.81 10.97 -4.60
CA LEU A 304 12.41 11.37 -4.76
C LEU A 304 11.94 12.30 -3.65
N ARG A 305 12.41 12.09 -2.41
CA ARG A 305 12.10 12.95 -1.27
C ARG A 305 12.71 14.34 -1.44
N ILE A 306 13.99 14.41 -1.80
CA ILE A 306 14.70 15.69 -2.02
C ILE A 306 13.99 16.48 -3.12
N GLU A 307 13.75 15.86 -4.26
CA GLU A 307 13.08 16.49 -5.39
C GLU A 307 11.67 16.99 -5.03
N PHE A 308 10.89 16.18 -4.29
CA PHE A 308 9.57 16.58 -3.83
C PHE A 308 9.63 17.78 -2.87
N GLN A 309 10.60 17.81 -1.95
CA GLN A 309 10.79 18.91 -1.02
C GLN A 309 11.14 20.21 -1.76
N ASP A 310 12.06 20.15 -2.73
CA ASP A 310 12.45 21.32 -3.53
C ASP A 310 11.28 21.88 -4.34
N LEU A 311 10.51 21.00 -4.98
CA LEU A 311 9.30 21.39 -5.72
C LEU A 311 8.23 22.00 -4.82
N LEU A 312 8.02 21.42 -3.63
CA LEU A 312 7.05 21.91 -2.66
C LEU A 312 7.48 23.28 -2.11
N MET A 313 8.73 23.44 -1.72
CA MET A 313 9.26 24.72 -1.22
C MET A 313 9.14 25.83 -2.28
N SER A 314 9.52 25.54 -3.52
CA SER A 314 9.38 26.50 -4.63
C SER A 314 7.91 26.89 -4.88
N ALA A 315 6.99 25.95 -4.77
CA ALA A 315 5.56 26.20 -4.93
C ALA A 315 4.99 27.06 -3.78
N LEU A 316 5.40 26.79 -2.55
CA LEU A 316 4.99 27.54 -1.36
C LEU A 316 5.54 28.98 -1.39
N GLU A 317 6.82 29.17 -1.74
CA GLU A 317 7.42 30.51 -1.89
C GLU A 317 6.67 31.35 -2.93
N LYS A 318 6.28 30.73 -4.03
CA LYS A 318 5.46 31.39 -5.05
C LYS A 318 4.09 31.78 -4.51
N GLU A 319 3.43 30.90 -3.78
CA GLU A 319 2.11 31.17 -3.19
C GLU A 319 2.19 32.30 -2.14
N ILE A 320 3.20 32.26 -1.27
CA ILE A 320 3.47 33.31 -0.29
C ILE A 320 3.69 34.64 -1.01
N SER A 321 4.53 34.67 -2.05
CA SER A 321 4.84 35.89 -2.79
C SER A 321 3.59 36.49 -3.47
N ASN A 322 2.67 35.65 -3.93
CA ASN A 322 1.44 36.09 -4.57
C ASN A 322 0.48 36.81 -3.60
N TYR A 323 0.49 36.41 -2.32
CA TYR A 323 -0.52 36.87 -1.36
C TYR A 323 0.04 37.71 -0.20
N ALA A 324 1.35 37.72 0.04
CA ALA A 324 1.99 38.45 1.15
C ALA A 324 1.71 39.97 1.18
N GLN A 325 1.38 40.55 0.03
CA GLN A 325 1.06 41.98 -0.08
C GLN A 325 -0.45 42.28 -0.08
N SER A 326 -1.28 41.26 0.22
CA SER A 326 -2.73 41.44 0.27
C SER A 326 -3.14 42.31 1.45
N ASN A 327 -4.06 43.24 1.24
CA ASN A 327 -4.70 43.99 2.31
C ASN A 327 -5.88 43.29 2.94
N ASN A 328 -6.21 42.09 2.49
CA ASN A 328 -7.31 41.30 3.02
C ASN A 328 -6.80 40.39 4.16
N LEU A 329 -7.29 40.61 5.37
CA LEU A 329 -6.89 39.85 6.56
C LEU A 329 -7.09 38.34 6.44
N ILE A 330 -8.15 37.90 5.75
CA ILE A 330 -8.42 36.47 5.53
C ILE A 330 -7.37 35.86 4.60
N VAL A 331 -6.92 36.61 3.59
CA VAL A 331 -5.87 36.18 2.68
C VAL A 331 -4.52 36.12 3.39
N LEU A 332 -4.23 37.08 4.26
CA LEU A 332 -3.02 37.07 5.08
C LEU A 332 -3.01 35.92 6.11
N GLU A 333 -4.19 35.53 6.62
CA GLU A 333 -4.30 34.36 7.50
C GLU A 333 -4.04 33.04 6.73
N TYR A 334 -4.32 33.00 5.43
CA TYR A 334 -4.03 31.83 4.59
C TYR A 334 -2.52 31.67 4.34
N VAL A 335 -1.78 32.72 4.12
CA VAL A 335 -0.34 32.76 3.83
C VAL A 335 0.48 32.71 5.12
#